data_3fa433663bd0d97a360e37b4fe3d16be
#
_entry.id   3fa433663bd0d97a360e37b4fe3d16be
#
_cell.length_a   1.000
_cell.length_b   1.000
_cell.length_c   1.000
_cell.angle_alpha   90.00
_cell.angle_beta   90.00
_cell.angle_gamma   90.00
#
_symmetry.space_group_name_H-M   'P 1'
#
loop_
_entity.id
_entity.type
_entity.pdbx_description
1 polymer ?
#
loop_
_entity_poly.entity_id
_entity_poly.type
_entity_poly.pdbx_seq_one_letter_code
_entity_poly.pdbx_strand_id
1 'polypeptide(L)'
;MKKHFFLIVLPLVAFLTFSCASDRGQDSGETTGTAIQGSFTPGTPVTDVDGNTYQTVVIGRQEWMAENLRTTTYRSGEPIEYPGGDMAAWRENSGGAYAWYDNDESNGESYGALYNWYAVTNPDALCPEGWRMPDHEDWLYLTDYVGEEMGNKLKSRRQVGSPFGGEYDTTEHPRWETFSANYGLDEVGFGALPGGNRHASGTFVTKGANALFWSSSEVSEEAGYGWYIYHGYYGVDRGYGDKGAGFSVRCIRDGD
;
A
#
# COMPACT_ATOMS: atom_id res chain seq x y z
N MET A 1 10.72 19.68 -80.75
CA MET A 1 10.48 18.76 -81.84
C MET A 1 11.47 17.61 -81.72
N LYS A 2 11.05 16.44 -81.91
CA LYS A 2 11.61 15.06 -81.84
C LYS A 2 11.29 14.33 -80.57
N LYS A 3 10.25 13.49 -80.67
CA LYS A 3 9.85 12.42 -79.76
C LYS A 3 10.82 11.25 -80.00
N HIS A 4 11.36 10.71 -78.95
CA HIS A 4 11.97 9.37 -78.92
C HIS A 4 11.19 8.44 -78.10
N PHE A 5 10.62 7.42 -78.77
CA PHE A 5 9.97 6.24 -78.17
C PHE A 5 11.08 5.26 -77.77
N PHE A 6 11.08 4.84 -76.53
CA PHE A 6 11.92 3.73 -76.12
C PHE A 6 11.02 2.52 -75.72
N LEU A 7 11.22 1.47 -76.50
CA LEU A 7 10.55 0.16 -76.33
C LEU A 7 11.30 -0.61 -75.26
N ILE A 8 10.64 -1.00 -74.23
CA ILE A 8 11.19 -1.92 -73.19
C ILE A 8 10.60 -3.29 -73.40
N VAL A 9 11.46 -4.26 -73.69
CA VAL A 9 11.17 -5.68 -73.83
C VAL A 9 11.15 -6.32 -72.44
N LEU A 10 10.04 -6.98 -72.06
CA LEU A 10 9.95 -7.80 -70.86
C LEU A 10 10.44 -9.22 -71.17
N PRO A 11 11.23 -9.83 -70.32
CA PRO A 11 11.44 -11.27 -70.31
C PRO A 11 10.36 -12.00 -69.53
N LEU A 12 9.83 -13.03 -70.13
CA LEU A 12 8.89 -14.00 -69.64
C LEU A 12 9.61 -14.94 -68.62
N VAL A 13 9.23 -14.93 -67.32
CA VAL A 13 9.72 -15.89 -66.36
C VAL A 13 8.61 -16.88 -66.04
N ALA A 14 8.86 -18.14 -66.32
CA ALA A 14 7.95 -19.25 -66.04
C ALA A 14 7.83 -19.53 -64.54
N PHE A 15 6.61 -19.53 -64.00
CA PHE A 15 6.32 -19.97 -62.66
C PHE A 15 6.11 -21.48 -62.62
N LEU A 16 6.99 -22.18 -61.94
CA LEU A 16 6.78 -23.54 -61.48
C LEU A 16 5.94 -23.54 -60.19
N THR A 17 4.76 -24.07 -60.23
CA THR A 17 3.90 -24.25 -59.07
C THR A 17 4.34 -25.47 -58.27
N PHE A 18 4.90 -25.24 -57.09
CA PHE A 18 5.03 -26.25 -56.06
C PHE A 18 3.86 -26.11 -55.08
N SER A 19 2.96 -27.10 -55.08
CA SER A 19 1.89 -27.25 -54.13
C SER A 19 2.46 -27.91 -52.88
N CYS A 20 2.54 -27.16 -51.77
CA CYS A 20 2.77 -27.73 -50.46
C CYS A 20 1.58 -27.38 -49.62
N ALA A 21 0.78 -28.38 -49.22
CA ALA A 21 -0.26 -28.25 -48.27
C ALA A 21 0.38 -27.99 -46.88
N SER A 22 0.15 -26.83 -46.30
CA SER A 22 0.47 -26.57 -44.90
C SER A 22 -0.80 -26.37 -44.11
N ASP A 23 -0.95 -27.27 -43.18
CA ASP A 23 -1.90 -27.30 -42.08
C ASP A 23 -1.92 -25.92 -41.34
N ARG A 24 -3.10 -25.27 -41.32
CA ARG A 24 -3.30 -24.03 -40.61
C ARG A 24 -3.75 -24.38 -39.18
N GLY A 25 -2.79 -24.58 -38.30
CA GLY A 25 -3.03 -24.37 -36.87
C GLY A 25 -3.34 -22.89 -36.64
N GLN A 26 -4.58 -22.59 -36.24
CA GLN A 26 -4.93 -21.28 -35.67
C GLN A 26 -4.24 -21.19 -34.28
N ASP A 27 -3.11 -20.51 -34.28
CA ASP A 27 -2.52 -20.00 -33.01
C ASP A 27 -3.23 -18.67 -32.73
N SER A 28 -4.26 -18.73 -31.89
CA SER A 28 -4.83 -17.55 -31.24
C SER A 28 -3.83 -17.14 -30.15
N GLY A 29 -2.87 -16.35 -30.55
CA GLY A 29 -1.95 -15.68 -29.62
C GLY A 29 -2.73 -14.75 -28.70
N GLU A 30 -3.21 -15.31 -27.60
CA GLU A 30 -3.61 -14.57 -26.43
C GLU A 30 -2.34 -13.94 -25.85
N THR A 31 -2.09 -12.67 -26.19
CA THR A 31 -1.11 -11.87 -25.48
C THR A 31 -1.61 -11.66 -24.05
N THR A 32 -1.37 -12.66 -23.21
CA THR A 32 -1.42 -12.46 -21.76
C THR A 32 -0.36 -11.40 -21.43
N GLY A 33 -0.83 -10.17 -21.25
CA GLY A 33 -0.03 -9.12 -20.65
C GLY A 33 0.50 -9.63 -19.32
N THR A 34 1.77 -9.98 -19.29
CA THR A 34 2.47 -10.34 -18.05
C THR A 34 2.47 -9.08 -17.21
N ALA A 35 1.54 -8.97 -16.27
CA ALA A 35 1.62 -7.98 -15.21
C ALA A 35 2.99 -8.16 -14.57
N ILE A 36 3.81 -7.10 -14.59
CA ILE A 36 5.08 -7.07 -13.85
C ILE A 36 4.69 -7.05 -12.37
N GLN A 37 4.46 -8.21 -11.83
CA GLN A 37 4.28 -8.43 -10.40
C GLN A 37 5.68 -8.29 -9.80
N GLY A 38 5.89 -7.28 -8.94
CA GLY A 38 7.13 -7.19 -8.16
C GLY A 38 7.36 -8.54 -7.48
N SER A 39 8.57 -9.09 -7.61
CA SER A 39 8.88 -10.36 -6.96
C SER A 39 9.21 -10.08 -5.49
N PHE A 40 8.18 -10.01 -4.65
CA PHE A 40 8.31 -10.00 -3.20
C PHE A 40 8.05 -11.40 -2.64
N THR A 41 8.53 -11.67 -1.44
CA THR A 41 8.33 -12.95 -0.75
C THR A 41 7.11 -12.83 0.17
N PRO A 42 5.97 -13.45 -0.17
CA PRO A 42 4.83 -13.50 0.74
C PRO A 42 5.22 -14.23 2.04
N GLY A 43 4.74 -13.70 3.16
CA GLY A 43 4.83 -14.38 4.44
C GLY A 43 3.61 -15.27 4.72
N THR A 44 3.50 -15.74 5.94
CA THR A 44 2.34 -16.52 6.40
C THR A 44 1.27 -15.56 6.94
N PRO A 45 0.04 -15.58 6.41
CA PRO A 45 -1.03 -14.74 6.93
C PRO A 45 -1.22 -14.87 8.45
N VAL A 46 -1.49 -13.76 9.10
CA VAL A 46 -1.71 -13.70 10.55
C VAL A 46 -3.14 -13.28 10.86
N THR A 47 -3.70 -13.83 11.94
CA THR A 47 -5.06 -13.52 12.38
C THR A 47 -5.00 -12.85 13.76
N ASP A 48 -5.76 -11.76 13.94
CA ASP A 48 -5.89 -11.08 15.22
C ASP A 48 -6.95 -11.73 16.12
N VAL A 49 -7.14 -11.17 17.31
CA VAL A 49 -8.09 -11.67 18.33
C VAL A 49 -9.55 -11.54 17.87
N ASP A 50 -9.87 -10.58 17.00
CA ASP A 50 -11.22 -10.39 16.45
C ASP A 50 -11.50 -11.32 15.26
N GLY A 51 -10.50 -12.12 14.82
CA GLY A 51 -10.62 -13.03 13.67
C GLY A 51 -10.30 -12.39 12.33
N ASN A 52 -9.81 -11.16 12.29
CA ASN A 52 -9.36 -10.54 11.05
C ASN A 52 -8.04 -11.17 10.59
N THR A 53 -7.99 -11.57 9.33
CA THR A 53 -6.77 -12.13 8.73
C THR A 53 -6.09 -11.07 7.85
N TYR A 54 -4.76 -11.00 7.96
CA TYR A 54 -3.90 -10.06 7.25
C TYR A 54 -2.86 -10.81 6.44
N GLN A 55 -2.68 -10.41 5.18
CA GLN A 55 -1.54 -10.87 4.39
C GLN A 55 -0.26 -10.28 4.96
N THR A 56 0.85 -10.99 4.78
CA THR A 56 2.17 -10.57 5.25
C THR A 56 3.21 -10.67 4.15
N VAL A 57 4.31 -9.95 4.31
CA VAL A 57 5.41 -9.90 3.36
C VAL A 57 6.74 -9.87 4.08
N VAL A 58 7.71 -10.64 3.57
CA VAL A 58 9.09 -10.62 4.08
C VAL A 58 9.89 -9.57 3.32
N ILE A 59 10.43 -8.60 4.04
CA ILE A 59 11.25 -7.51 3.52
C ILE A 59 12.59 -7.52 4.27
N GLY A 60 13.64 -8.01 3.62
CA GLY A 60 14.92 -8.24 4.28
C GLY A 60 14.79 -9.28 5.38
N ARG A 61 15.13 -8.92 6.63
CA ARG A 61 15.01 -9.76 7.82
C ARG A 61 13.74 -9.52 8.63
N GLN A 62 12.80 -8.75 8.11
CA GLN A 62 11.56 -8.39 8.80
C GLN A 62 10.37 -8.97 8.04
N GLU A 63 9.38 -9.46 8.78
CA GLU A 63 8.08 -9.80 8.21
C GLU A 63 7.05 -8.76 8.67
N TRP A 64 6.42 -8.09 7.72
CA TRP A 64 5.46 -7.02 7.92
C TRP A 64 4.05 -7.45 7.53
N MET A 65 3.04 -6.94 8.21
CA MET A 65 1.70 -6.96 7.65
C MET A 65 1.68 -6.18 6.35
N ALA A 66 1.07 -6.74 5.30
CA ALA A 66 0.85 -6.07 4.01
C ALA A 66 -0.46 -5.25 4.01
N GLU A 67 -1.22 -5.33 5.08
CA GLU A 67 -2.47 -4.63 5.31
C GLU A 67 -2.43 -3.86 6.63
N ASN A 68 -3.20 -2.78 6.72
CA ASN A 68 -3.32 -2.02 7.96
C ASN A 68 -4.17 -2.78 8.98
N LEU A 69 -3.77 -2.74 10.24
CA LEU A 69 -4.49 -3.37 11.35
C LEU A 69 -5.90 -2.76 11.49
N ARG A 70 -6.89 -3.63 11.78
CA ARG A 70 -8.30 -3.23 11.97
C ARG A 70 -8.95 -3.86 13.20
N THR A 71 -8.15 -4.35 14.14
CA THR A 71 -8.67 -4.90 15.39
C THR A 71 -9.36 -3.84 16.24
N THR A 72 -10.42 -4.22 16.91
CA THR A 72 -11.16 -3.38 17.88
C THR A 72 -10.94 -3.84 19.33
N THR A 73 -10.14 -4.90 19.49
CA THR A 73 -9.88 -5.56 20.76
C THR A 73 -8.37 -5.75 20.93
N TYR A 74 -7.84 -5.47 22.11
CA TYR A 74 -6.46 -5.79 22.46
C TYR A 74 -6.25 -7.31 22.52
N ARG A 75 -5.01 -7.75 22.36
CA ARG A 75 -4.66 -9.19 22.44
C ARG A 75 -5.07 -9.85 23.77
N SER A 76 -5.15 -9.08 24.87
CA SER A 76 -5.66 -9.54 26.16
C SER A 76 -7.14 -9.93 26.14
N GLY A 77 -7.89 -9.47 25.14
CA GLY A 77 -9.35 -9.59 25.07
C GLY A 77 -10.11 -8.35 25.56
N GLU A 78 -9.40 -7.33 26.07
CA GLU A 78 -10.02 -6.07 26.47
C GLU A 78 -10.40 -5.22 25.24
N PRO A 79 -11.59 -4.62 25.19
CA PRO A 79 -12.00 -3.78 24.06
C PRO A 79 -11.20 -2.48 24.01
N ILE A 80 -10.88 -2.03 22.79
CA ILE A 80 -10.31 -0.71 22.56
C ILE A 80 -11.47 0.30 22.52
N GLU A 81 -11.30 1.45 23.15
CA GLU A 81 -12.36 2.47 23.15
C GLU A 81 -12.63 3.02 21.74
N TYR A 82 -13.92 3.17 21.41
CA TYR A 82 -14.39 3.78 20.15
C TYR A 82 -15.20 5.04 20.45
N PRO A 83 -14.60 6.23 20.50
CA PRO A 83 -15.30 7.49 20.73
C PRO A 83 -16.28 7.88 19.60
N GLY A 84 -16.15 7.26 18.42
CA GLY A 84 -17.00 7.57 17.28
C GLY A 84 -16.91 9.05 16.87
N GLY A 85 -18.08 9.70 16.68
CA GLY A 85 -18.18 11.13 16.32
C GLY A 85 -17.96 12.11 17.47
N ASP A 86 -17.74 11.63 18.70
CA ASP A 86 -17.47 12.51 19.85
C ASP A 86 -16.01 12.98 19.82
N MET A 87 -15.80 14.20 19.30
CA MET A 87 -14.47 14.81 19.21
C MET A 87 -13.88 15.17 20.58
N ALA A 88 -14.70 15.41 21.59
CA ALA A 88 -14.22 15.71 22.94
C ALA A 88 -13.70 14.41 23.60
N ALA A 89 -14.47 13.32 23.50
CA ALA A 89 -14.06 12.03 23.99
C ALA A 89 -12.77 11.54 23.29
N TRP A 90 -12.62 11.77 21.99
CA TRP A 90 -11.39 11.44 21.28
C TRP A 90 -10.20 12.23 21.80
N ARG A 91 -10.32 13.55 21.90
CA ARG A 91 -9.26 14.47 22.33
C ARG A 91 -8.78 14.20 23.76
N GLU A 92 -9.70 13.81 24.64
CA GLU A 92 -9.43 13.58 26.07
C GLU A 92 -8.98 12.15 26.36
N ASN A 93 -9.02 11.25 25.36
CA ASN A 93 -8.62 9.86 25.55
C ASN A 93 -7.11 9.72 25.69
N SER A 94 -6.68 9.20 26.83
CA SER A 94 -5.30 8.80 27.14
C SER A 94 -5.14 7.33 27.50
N GLY A 95 -6.21 6.55 27.39
CA GLY A 95 -6.24 5.11 27.69
C GLY A 95 -6.05 4.21 26.48
N GLY A 96 -6.12 4.78 25.28
CA GLY A 96 -6.11 4.07 24.00
C GLY A 96 -7.46 4.07 23.32
N ALA A 97 -7.50 4.49 22.06
CA ALA A 97 -8.70 4.54 21.25
C ALA A 97 -8.40 4.24 19.79
N TYR A 98 -9.44 3.81 19.06
CA TYR A 98 -9.41 3.68 17.61
C TYR A 98 -10.56 4.47 16.95
N ALA A 99 -10.43 4.66 15.64
CA ALA A 99 -11.48 5.22 14.81
C ALA A 99 -11.45 4.60 13.41
N TRP A 100 -12.62 4.47 12.78
CA TRP A 100 -12.73 4.34 11.34
C TRP A 100 -12.65 5.72 10.71
N TYR A 101 -12.02 5.85 9.53
CA TYR A 101 -11.97 7.15 8.84
C TYR A 101 -13.40 7.67 8.61
N ASP A 102 -13.66 8.95 8.92
CA ASP A 102 -14.99 9.58 8.92
C ASP A 102 -16.04 8.88 9.82
N ASN A 103 -15.62 8.05 10.78
CA ASN A 103 -16.47 7.19 11.61
C ASN A 103 -17.33 6.22 10.78
N ASP A 104 -16.90 5.89 9.57
CA ASP A 104 -17.54 4.94 8.68
C ASP A 104 -16.77 3.62 8.68
N GLU A 105 -17.37 2.57 9.26
CA GLU A 105 -16.78 1.24 9.40
C GLU A 105 -16.41 0.62 8.05
N SER A 106 -17.10 0.98 6.97
CA SER A 106 -16.76 0.50 5.63
C SER A 106 -15.35 0.90 5.18
N ASN A 107 -14.79 1.98 5.72
CA ASN A 107 -13.39 2.36 5.52
C ASN A 107 -12.43 1.40 6.21
N GLY A 108 -12.87 0.68 7.26
CA GLY A 108 -12.04 -0.27 8.02
C GLY A 108 -11.58 -1.46 7.20
N GLU A 109 -12.43 -2.01 6.33
CA GLU A 109 -12.05 -3.12 5.45
C GLU A 109 -10.96 -2.71 4.46
N SER A 110 -11.02 -1.47 3.97
CA SER A 110 -10.12 -0.97 2.92
C SER A 110 -8.84 -0.35 3.47
N TYR A 111 -8.93 0.44 4.54
CA TYR A 111 -7.83 1.26 5.03
C TYR A 111 -7.34 0.87 6.43
N GLY A 112 -8.01 -0.08 7.09
CA GLY A 112 -7.76 -0.39 8.48
C GLY A 112 -8.30 0.68 9.45
N ALA A 113 -8.00 0.52 10.72
CA ALA A 113 -8.35 1.49 11.75
C ALA A 113 -7.23 2.52 11.97
N LEU A 114 -7.61 3.67 12.50
CA LEU A 114 -6.70 4.71 12.97
C LEU A 114 -6.64 4.63 14.50
N TYR A 115 -5.48 4.40 15.05
CA TYR A 115 -5.26 4.26 16.50
C TYR A 115 -4.54 5.47 17.04
N ASN A 116 -4.92 5.94 18.24
CA ASN A 116 -4.07 6.90 18.94
C ASN A 116 -2.83 6.19 19.52
N TRP A 117 -1.81 6.97 19.89
CA TRP A 117 -0.54 6.38 20.33
C TRP A 117 -0.66 5.64 21.67
N TYR A 118 -1.65 5.99 22.49
CA TYR A 118 -1.94 5.30 23.73
C TYR A 118 -2.45 3.87 23.50
N ALA A 119 -3.19 3.61 22.41
CA ALA A 119 -3.55 2.26 22.00
C ALA A 119 -2.34 1.48 21.48
N VAL A 120 -1.45 2.15 20.72
CA VAL A 120 -0.23 1.56 20.17
C VAL A 120 0.72 1.03 21.25
N THR A 121 0.80 1.72 22.39
CA THR A 121 1.73 1.40 23.49
C THR A 121 1.02 0.77 24.70
N ASN A 122 -0.25 0.40 24.55
CA ASN A 122 -1.01 -0.24 25.63
C ASN A 122 -0.38 -1.59 25.98
N PRO A 123 -0.17 -1.90 27.30
CA PRO A 123 0.40 -3.17 27.75
C PRO A 123 -0.41 -4.40 27.36
N ASP A 124 -1.72 -4.26 27.11
CA ASP A 124 -2.60 -5.33 26.63
C ASP A 124 -2.31 -5.75 25.17
N ALA A 125 -1.39 -5.05 24.54
CA ALA A 125 -0.85 -5.26 23.20
C ALA A 125 -1.88 -5.21 22.07
N LEU A 126 -1.57 -4.37 21.07
CA LEU A 126 -2.42 -4.17 19.90
C LEU A 126 -2.21 -5.26 18.83
N CYS A 127 -0.96 -5.70 18.65
CA CYS A 127 -0.59 -6.67 17.62
C CYS A 127 -0.93 -8.12 18.02
N PRO A 128 -1.23 -9.00 17.05
CA PRO A 128 -1.46 -10.42 17.27
C PRO A 128 -0.30 -11.12 18.01
N GLU A 129 -0.55 -12.32 18.55
CA GLU A 129 0.48 -13.09 19.22
C GLU A 129 1.64 -13.44 18.28
N GLY A 130 2.88 -13.28 18.78
CA GLY A 130 4.10 -13.42 17.98
C GLY A 130 4.43 -12.21 17.10
N TRP A 131 3.58 -11.18 17.11
CA TRP A 131 3.78 -9.92 16.41
C TRP A 131 3.87 -8.77 17.41
N ARG A 132 4.53 -7.70 17.00
CA ARG A 132 4.72 -6.51 17.82
C ARG A 132 4.53 -5.23 17.01
N MET A 133 4.35 -4.13 17.70
CA MET A 133 4.46 -2.80 17.09
C MET A 133 5.89 -2.58 16.59
N PRO A 134 6.08 -2.03 15.39
CA PRO A 134 7.40 -1.61 14.95
C PRO A 134 7.88 -0.43 15.81
N ASP A 135 9.13 -0.46 16.19
CA ASP A 135 9.80 0.68 16.77
C ASP A 135 10.45 1.58 15.70
N HIS A 136 11.16 2.61 16.13
CA HIS A 136 11.82 3.53 15.21
C HIS A 136 12.92 2.87 14.37
N GLU A 137 13.68 1.96 14.95
CA GLU A 137 14.77 1.25 14.29
C GLU A 137 14.26 0.24 13.24
N ASP A 138 13.09 -0.35 13.47
CA ASP A 138 12.45 -1.22 12.48
C ASP A 138 12.11 -0.47 11.20
N TRP A 139 11.55 0.74 11.33
CA TRP A 139 11.23 1.59 10.20
C TRP A 139 12.49 2.12 9.50
N LEU A 140 13.55 2.46 10.24
CA LEU A 140 14.84 2.81 9.66
C LEU A 140 15.40 1.66 8.84
N TYR A 141 15.38 0.45 9.39
CA TYR A 141 15.81 -0.73 8.65
C TYR A 141 15.00 -0.95 7.36
N LEU A 142 13.67 -0.85 7.44
CA LEU A 142 12.80 -0.98 6.27
C LEU A 142 13.17 0.03 5.17
N THR A 143 13.30 1.30 5.54
CA THR A 143 13.60 2.36 4.57
C THR A 143 14.99 2.23 3.99
N ASP A 144 15.99 1.87 4.78
CA ASP A 144 17.35 1.60 4.31
C ASP A 144 17.41 0.39 3.36
N TYR A 145 16.67 -0.67 3.66
CA TYR A 145 16.59 -1.86 2.81
C TYR A 145 15.94 -1.57 1.46
N VAL A 146 14.83 -0.82 1.46
CA VAL A 146 14.11 -0.44 0.23
C VAL A 146 14.91 0.55 -0.60
N GLY A 147 15.68 1.44 0.04
CA GLY A 147 16.61 2.35 -0.60
C GLY A 147 15.95 3.52 -1.32
N GLU A 148 16.55 3.97 -2.42
CA GLU A 148 16.08 5.14 -3.17
C GLU A 148 14.61 4.99 -3.62
N GLU A 149 13.89 6.11 -3.67
CA GLU A 149 12.46 6.17 -4.02
C GLU A 149 11.55 5.28 -3.15
N MET A 150 11.94 5.04 -1.90
CA MET A 150 11.26 4.13 -0.98
C MET A 150 9.76 4.40 -0.85
N GLY A 151 9.33 5.67 -0.90
CA GLY A 151 7.92 6.01 -0.85
C GLY A 151 7.14 5.46 -2.04
N ASN A 152 7.66 5.55 -3.26
CA ASN A 152 7.02 4.96 -4.44
C ASN A 152 7.01 3.43 -4.37
N LYS A 153 8.09 2.80 -3.90
CA LYS A 153 8.22 1.34 -3.78
C LYS A 153 7.32 0.73 -2.70
N LEU A 154 7.01 1.50 -1.66
CA LEU A 154 6.13 1.06 -0.57
C LEU A 154 4.64 1.31 -0.85
N LYS A 155 4.28 2.29 -1.70
CA LYS A 155 2.89 2.60 -2.07
C LYS A 155 2.26 1.47 -2.88
N SER A 156 0.97 1.20 -2.64
CA SER A 156 0.16 0.38 -3.54
C SER A 156 0.07 1.01 -4.94
N ARG A 157 -0.11 0.18 -5.97
CA ARG A 157 -0.21 0.63 -7.38
C ARG A 157 -1.53 1.32 -7.71
N ARG A 158 -2.55 1.21 -6.84
CA ARG A 158 -3.88 1.77 -7.07
C ARG A 158 -3.85 3.29 -6.95
N GLN A 159 -4.08 3.97 -8.05
CA GLN A 159 -4.00 5.43 -8.16
C GLN A 159 -4.85 5.92 -9.33
N VAL A 160 -5.38 7.14 -9.23
CA VAL A 160 -6.00 7.83 -10.38
C VAL A 160 -4.92 8.15 -11.42
N GLY A 161 -5.09 7.66 -12.64
CA GLY A 161 -4.10 7.81 -13.70
C GLY A 161 -2.86 6.93 -13.49
N SER A 162 -3.02 5.77 -12.86
CA SER A 162 -1.92 4.82 -12.67
C SER A 162 -1.26 4.44 -13.99
N PRO A 163 0.07 4.50 -14.11
CA PRO A 163 0.77 4.11 -15.33
C PRO A 163 0.66 2.61 -15.64
N PHE A 164 0.20 1.80 -14.67
CA PHE A 164 0.00 0.37 -14.86
C PHE A 164 -1.34 0.05 -15.52
N GLY A 165 -2.30 1.02 -15.60
CA GLY A 165 -3.61 0.82 -16.19
C GLY A 165 -4.46 -0.27 -15.52
N GLY A 166 -5.53 -0.73 -16.20
CA GLY A 166 -6.39 -1.80 -15.72
C GLY A 166 -6.98 -1.53 -14.33
N GLU A 167 -6.93 -2.51 -13.45
CA GLU A 167 -7.44 -2.40 -12.07
C GLU A 167 -6.68 -1.40 -11.18
N TYR A 168 -5.46 -1.01 -11.57
CA TYR A 168 -4.67 -0.03 -10.83
C TYR A 168 -5.05 1.40 -11.17
N ASP A 169 -5.56 1.67 -12.39
CA ASP A 169 -6.08 2.99 -12.77
C ASP A 169 -7.54 3.11 -12.35
N THR A 170 -7.79 3.63 -11.17
CA THR A 170 -9.12 3.64 -10.57
C THR A 170 -9.42 4.93 -9.83
N THR A 171 -10.68 5.36 -9.92
CA THR A 171 -11.24 6.43 -9.08
C THR A 171 -11.87 5.92 -7.79
N GLU A 172 -12.00 4.58 -7.66
CA GLU A 172 -12.62 3.94 -6.51
C GLU A 172 -11.60 3.71 -5.38
N HIS A 173 -11.98 4.02 -4.15
CA HIS A 173 -11.20 3.70 -2.96
C HIS A 173 -11.17 2.19 -2.68
N PRO A 174 -10.05 1.66 -2.12
CA PRO A 174 -8.83 2.36 -1.70
C PRO A 174 -7.91 2.70 -2.88
N ARG A 175 -7.44 3.94 -2.93
CA ARG A 175 -6.52 4.41 -3.98
C ARG A 175 -5.78 5.68 -3.55
N TRP A 176 -4.64 5.94 -4.19
CA TRP A 176 -3.92 7.20 -4.07
C TRP A 176 -4.53 8.28 -4.98
N GLU A 177 -4.46 9.54 -4.54
CA GLU A 177 -4.70 10.69 -5.40
C GLU A 177 -3.67 10.76 -6.52
N THR A 178 -4.06 11.37 -7.65
CA THR A 178 -3.15 11.50 -8.80
C THR A 178 -1.96 12.40 -8.49
N PHE A 179 -0.79 11.98 -8.92
CA PHE A 179 0.40 12.82 -8.99
C PHE A 179 1.29 12.32 -10.12
N SER A 180 1.55 13.17 -11.13
CA SER A 180 2.14 12.76 -12.39
C SER A 180 3.60 12.28 -12.31
N ALA A 181 4.34 12.68 -11.28
CA ALA A 181 5.74 12.34 -11.11
C ALA A 181 5.99 11.24 -10.07
N ASN A 182 5.00 10.93 -9.22
CA ASN A 182 5.13 9.96 -8.14
C ASN A 182 3.92 9.04 -8.12
N TYR A 183 4.14 7.76 -8.27
CA TYR A 183 3.10 6.73 -8.26
C TYR A 183 3.57 5.49 -7.49
N GLY A 184 2.64 4.68 -7.05
CA GLY A 184 2.94 3.46 -6.32
C GLY A 184 3.52 2.38 -7.22
N LEU A 185 4.65 1.80 -6.82
CA LEU A 185 5.30 0.69 -7.51
C LEU A 185 5.01 -0.65 -6.84
N ASP A 186 4.78 -0.63 -5.54
CA ASP A 186 4.60 -1.82 -4.70
C ASP A 186 5.64 -2.91 -5.00
N GLU A 187 6.92 -2.51 -4.99
CA GLU A 187 8.01 -3.40 -5.38
C GLU A 187 8.32 -4.48 -4.35
N VAL A 188 7.99 -4.20 -3.08
CA VAL A 188 8.31 -5.09 -1.96
C VAL A 188 7.07 -5.72 -1.31
N GLY A 189 5.88 -5.50 -1.88
CA GLY A 189 4.63 -6.06 -1.36
C GLY A 189 4.13 -5.39 -0.07
N PHE A 190 4.69 -4.25 0.30
CA PHE A 190 4.21 -3.50 1.46
C PHE A 190 2.82 -2.88 1.22
N GLY A 191 2.51 -2.46 0.00
CA GLY A 191 1.18 -2.07 -0.43
C GLY A 191 0.54 -0.96 0.39
N ALA A 192 1.29 0.08 0.79
CA ALA A 192 0.76 1.17 1.60
C ALA A 192 -0.45 1.84 0.93
N LEU A 193 -1.53 1.97 1.68
CA LEU A 193 -2.77 2.64 1.27
C LEU A 193 -2.93 3.99 1.98
N PRO A 194 -3.42 5.03 1.29
CA PRO A 194 -3.53 6.38 1.84
C PRO A 194 -4.78 6.54 2.72
N GLY A 195 -4.77 5.90 3.88
CA GLY A 195 -5.88 5.92 4.84
C GLY A 195 -6.12 7.28 5.51
N GLY A 196 -5.24 8.26 5.30
CA GLY A 196 -5.29 9.53 6.01
C GLY A 196 -4.99 9.39 7.49
N ASN A 197 -5.50 10.31 8.27
CA ASN A 197 -5.36 10.31 9.74
C ASN A 197 -6.54 11.00 10.42
N ARG A 198 -6.70 10.73 11.71
CA ARG A 198 -7.54 11.52 12.63
C ARG A 198 -6.63 12.47 13.40
N HIS A 199 -6.85 13.77 13.30
CA HIS A 199 -6.10 14.76 14.07
C HIS A 199 -6.43 14.64 15.56
N ALA A 200 -5.54 15.07 16.47
CA ALA A 200 -5.78 15.05 17.92
C ALA A 200 -7.03 15.85 18.32
N SER A 201 -7.43 16.85 17.53
CA SER A 201 -8.70 17.58 17.72
C SER A 201 -9.97 16.76 17.39
N GLY A 202 -9.82 15.57 16.78
CA GLY A 202 -10.92 14.69 16.38
C GLY A 202 -11.33 14.78 14.90
N THR A 203 -10.76 15.68 14.10
CA THR A 203 -11.08 15.81 12.67
C THR A 203 -10.31 14.82 11.82
N PHE A 204 -10.93 14.32 10.75
CA PHE A 204 -10.29 13.45 9.76
C PHE A 204 -9.74 14.25 8.60
N VAL A 205 -8.55 13.87 8.12
CA VAL A 205 -7.85 14.57 7.04
C VAL A 205 -7.05 13.61 6.15
N THR A 206 -6.82 14.01 4.92
CA THR A 206 -5.83 13.46 3.98
C THR A 206 -6.05 12.03 3.46
N LYS A 207 -7.26 11.44 3.60
CA LYS A 207 -7.58 10.16 2.91
C LYS A 207 -7.37 10.32 1.41
N GLY A 208 -6.74 9.33 0.79
CA GLY A 208 -6.35 9.37 -0.62
C GLY A 208 -4.98 10.03 -0.87
N ALA A 209 -4.54 10.90 0.02
CA ALA A 209 -3.29 11.66 -0.16
C ALA A 209 -2.13 11.13 0.68
N ASN A 210 -2.38 10.71 1.92
CA ASN A 210 -1.33 10.35 2.87
C ASN A 210 -1.60 9.00 3.53
N ALA A 211 -0.53 8.23 3.74
CA ALA A 211 -0.49 7.09 4.65
C ALA A 211 0.44 7.44 5.81
N LEU A 212 -0.10 7.44 7.02
CA LEU A 212 0.63 7.75 8.24
C LEU A 212 0.64 6.52 9.14
N PHE A 213 1.81 6.14 9.61
CA PHE A 213 2.00 4.96 10.44
C PHE A 213 2.65 5.33 11.76
N TRP A 214 2.17 4.73 12.84
CA TRP A 214 2.82 4.84 14.13
C TRP A 214 4.07 3.95 14.24
N SER A 215 5.03 4.43 15.01
CA SER A 215 6.05 3.65 15.70
C SER A 215 5.72 3.61 17.19
N SER A 216 6.14 2.55 17.87
CA SER A 216 6.02 2.47 19.34
C SER A 216 7.04 3.33 20.09
N SER A 217 8.00 3.92 19.39
CA SER A 217 9.02 4.78 20.00
C SER A 217 8.48 6.15 20.35
N GLU A 218 8.73 6.56 21.58
CA GLU A 218 8.35 7.87 22.11
C GLU A 218 9.35 8.95 21.68
N VAL A 219 8.85 10.16 21.46
CA VAL A 219 9.66 11.37 21.21
C VAL A 219 9.68 12.28 22.44
N SER A 220 8.50 12.50 23.04
CA SER A 220 8.28 13.32 24.24
C SER A 220 7.05 12.84 24.99
N GLU A 221 6.70 13.51 26.10
CA GLU A 221 5.45 13.24 26.83
C GLU A 221 4.21 13.38 25.93
N GLU A 222 4.24 14.28 24.94
CA GLU A 222 3.10 14.61 24.08
C GLU A 222 3.18 13.93 22.70
N ALA A 223 4.34 13.40 22.27
CA ALA A 223 4.57 12.95 20.89
C ALA A 223 5.25 11.59 20.78
N GLY A 224 4.79 10.79 19.79
CA GLY A 224 5.41 9.56 19.32
C GLY A 224 5.99 9.71 17.91
N TYR A 225 6.94 8.85 17.53
CA TYR A 225 7.44 8.81 16.16
C TYR A 225 6.37 8.32 15.19
N GLY A 226 6.25 9.04 14.04
CA GLY A 226 5.41 8.67 12.90
C GLY A 226 6.21 8.58 11.60
N TRP A 227 5.74 7.74 10.69
CA TRP A 227 6.30 7.52 9.36
C TRP A 227 5.26 7.85 8.31
N TYR A 228 5.61 8.70 7.34
CA TYR A 228 4.67 9.37 6.46
C TYR A 228 5.01 9.12 5.01
N ILE A 229 4.04 8.60 4.27
CA ILE A 229 4.12 8.38 2.82
C ILE A 229 3.08 9.28 2.18
N TYR A 230 3.50 10.13 1.24
CA TYR A 230 2.64 11.10 0.57
C TYR A 230 2.45 10.77 -0.91
N HIS A 231 1.27 11.05 -1.47
CA HIS A 231 1.02 10.85 -2.90
C HIS A 231 1.99 11.64 -3.78
N GLY A 232 2.37 12.85 -3.36
CA GLY A 232 3.21 13.78 -4.10
C GLY A 232 4.72 13.66 -3.84
N TYR A 233 5.17 12.65 -3.07
CA TYR A 233 6.57 12.50 -2.69
C TYR A 233 7.08 11.07 -2.92
N TYR A 234 8.30 10.95 -3.45
CA TYR A 234 8.93 9.65 -3.75
C TYR A 234 9.59 8.98 -2.54
N GLY A 235 9.86 9.74 -1.49
CA GLY A 235 10.48 9.26 -0.24
C GLY A 235 9.45 8.91 0.83
N VAL A 236 9.97 8.61 2.01
CA VAL A 236 9.22 8.45 3.26
C VAL A 236 9.74 9.48 4.24
N ASP A 237 8.86 10.29 4.81
CA ASP A 237 9.24 11.24 5.84
C ASP A 237 9.16 10.59 7.21
N ARG A 238 10.18 10.87 8.01
CA ARG A 238 10.19 10.59 9.44
C ARG A 238 9.80 11.85 10.19
N GLY A 239 8.77 11.74 11.01
CA GLY A 239 8.30 12.84 11.84
C GLY A 239 7.84 12.38 13.21
N TYR A 240 7.05 13.21 13.84
CA TYR A 240 6.40 12.89 15.10
C TYR A 240 4.95 13.38 15.06
N GLY A 241 4.07 12.65 15.74
CA GLY A 241 2.66 12.97 15.87
C GLY A 241 2.30 13.18 17.32
N ASP A 242 1.31 14.05 17.55
CA ASP A 242 0.64 14.16 18.85
C ASP A 242 0.07 12.78 19.23
N LYS A 243 0.30 12.33 20.48
CA LYS A 243 -0.16 11.01 20.95
C LYS A 243 -1.66 10.81 20.86
N GLY A 244 -2.44 11.89 20.89
CA GLY A 244 -3.88 11.87 20.66
C GLY A 244 -4.28 11.78 19.18
N ALA A 245 -3.34 11.90 18.21
CA ALA A 245 -3.66 11.70 16.79
C ALA A 245 -3.88 10.21 16.47
N GLY A 246 -4.73 9.92 15.49
CA GLY A 246 -4.98 8.58 15.00
C GLY A 246 -4.26 8.30 13.69
N PHE A 247 -3.31 7.35 13.69
CA PHE A 247 -2.60 6.87 12.50
C PHE A 247 -2.84 5.38 12.30
N SER A 248 -2.53 4.89 11.11
CA SER A 248 -2.56 3.47 10.80
C SER A 248 -1.49 2.70 11.56
N VAL A 249 -1.71 1.40 11.70
CA VAL A 249 -0.78 0.46 12.33
C VAL A 249 -0.50 -0.70 11.38
N ARG A 250 0.76 -1.10 11.31
CA ARG A 250 1.20 -2.39 10.74
C ARG A 250 2.10 -3.07 11.73
N CYS A 251 1.73 -4.27 12.11
CA CYS A 251 2.55 -5.06 13.00
C CYS A 251 3.71 -5.73 12.24
N ILE A 252 4.74 -6.07 12.98
CA ILE A 252 5.97 -6.68 12.49
C ILE A 252 6.34 -7.87 13.36
N ARG A 253 7.07 -8.83 12.79
CA ARG A 253 7.87 -9.81 13.53
C ARG A 253 9.24 -9.94 12.88
N ASP A 254 10.21 -10.46 13.63
CA ASP A 254 11.50 -10.81 13.05
C ASP A 254 11.29 -11.95 12.06
N GLY A 255 11.86 -11.83 10.87
CA GLY A 255 11.84 -12.90 9.86
C GLY A 255 12.72 -14.06 10.31
N ASP A 256 12.32 -15.27 9.90
CA ASP A 256 13.08 -16.50 10.14
C ASP A 256 14.42 -16.54 9.36
#